data_b144a21faa6b2745622c2afd75893354
#
_entry.id   b144a21faa6b2745622c2afd75893354
#
_cell.length_a   1.000
_cell.length_b   1.000
_cell.length_c   1.000
_cell.angle_alpha   90.00
_cell.angle_beta   90.00
_cell.angle_gamma   90.00
#
_symmetry.space_group_name_H-M   'P 1'
#
loop_
_entity.id
_entity.type
_entity.pdbx_description
1 polymer ?
#
loop_
_entity_poly.entity_id
_entity_poly.type
_entity_poly.pdbx_seq_one_letter_code
_entity_poly.pdbx_strand_id
1 'polypeptide(L)'
;MLAALITFLLEVCHNTMAILEILEFPDPRLRTVAKSVVSVDDRVRNLINDMFETMYDAPGVGLAASQINVHERIVVIDVSEDKSQPLVFINPEVTVLDEDLHKYDEGCLSIPGFYETVQRPEHIIVTALDRDGKSFTIRPDGLLAVCIQHELDHLDGKLFVDYISPLKRTRIRKKLEKKHKEEAR
;
A
#
# COMPACT_ATOMS: atom_id res chain seq x y z
N MET A 1 -29.23 -52.51 14.56
CA MET A 1 -29.09 -51.12 15.05
C MET A 1 -27.87 -50.53 14.38
N LEU A 2 -28.12 -49.70 13.33
CA LEU A 2 -27.10 -49.03 12.50
C LEU A 2 -26.73 -47.73 13.16
N ALA A 3 -25.49 -47.59 13.63
CA ALA A 3 -24.94 -46.33 14.10
C ALA A 3 -24.48 -45.52 12.87
N ALA A 4 -25.16 -44.45 12.59
CA ALA A 4 -24.80 -43.52 11.54
C ALA A 4 -23.56 -42.72 12.00
N LEU A 5 -22.43 -42.98 11.34
CA LEU A 5 -21.18 -42.21 11.48
C LEU A 5 -21.39 -40.90 10.69
N ILE A 6 -21.73 -39.82 11.39
CA ILE A 6 -21.75 -38.48 10.82
C ILE A 6 -20.30 -37.99 10.78
N THR A 7 -19.65 -38.17 9.64
CA THR A 7 -18.37 -37.55 9.34
C THR A 7 -18.61 -36.07 9.12
N PHE A 8 -18.35 -35.26 10.13
CA PHE A 8 -18.33 -33.81 10.02
C PHE A 8 -17.02 -33.46 9.29
N LEU A 9 -17.10 -33.32 7.97
CA LEU A 9 -16.04 -32.70 7.17
C LEU A 9 -15.95 -31.23 7.59
N LEU A 10 -15.01 -30.93 8.49
CA LEU A 10 -14.49 -29.57 8.65
C LEU A 10 -13.83 -29.21 7.32
N GLU A 11 -14.53 -28.48 6.47
CA GLU A 11 -13.90 -27.68 5.43
C GLU A 11 -13.03 -26.64 6.13
N VAL A 12 -11.78 -27.00 6.36
CA VAL A 12 -10.74 -26.02 6.63
C VAL A 12 -10.60 -25.23 5.33
N CYS A 13 -11.31 -24.11 5.22
CA CYS A 13 -10.98 -23.09 4.24
C CYS A 13 -9.52 -22.71 4.49
N HIS A 14 -8.61 -23.35 3.76
CA HIS A 14 -7.26 -22.83 3.61
C HIS A 14 -7.44 -21.49 2.89
N ASN A 15 -7.40 -20.41 3.66
CA ASN A 15 -7.28 -19.06 3.12
C ASN A 15 -5.88 -18.99 2.51
N THR A 16 -5.72 -19.46 1.26
CA THR A 16 -4.47 -19.33 0.53
C THR A 16 -4.31 -17.85 0.24
N MET A 17 -3.36 -17.22 0.93
CA MET A 17 -2.98 -15.84 0.65
C MET A 17 -2.54 -15.73 -0.81
N ALA A 18 -3.03 -14.72 -1.50
CA ALA A 18 -2.80 -14.53 -2.93
C ALA A 18 -1.83 -13.38 -3.17
N ILE A 19 -0.85 -13.61 -4.05
CA ILE A 19 -0.05 -12.53 -4.61
C ILE A 19 -0.90 -11.82 -5.67
N LEU A 20 -1.12 -10.53 -5.48
CA LEU A 20 -1.96 -9.70 -6.33
C LEU A 20 -1.11 -8.94 -7.35
N GLU A 21 -1.68 -8.66 -8.51
CA GLU A 21 -1.00 -7.85 -9.54
C GLU A 21 -0.89 -6.40 -9.07
N ILE A 22 0.34 -5.87 -9.06
CA ILE A 22 0.61 -4.45 -8.78
C ILE A 22 0.52 -3.67 -10.08
N LEU A 23 -0.34 -2.64 -10.10
CA LEU A 23 -0.46 -1.71 -11.21
C LEU A 23 0.81 -0.88 -11.35
N GLU A 24 1.34 -0.77 -12.57
CA GLU A 24 2.50 0.07 -12.85
C GLU A 24 2.12 1.37 -13.59
N PHE A 25 2.79 2.45 -13.25
CA PHE A 25 2.68 3.74 -13.96
C PHE A 25 3.07 3.57 -15.45
N PRO A 26 2.28 4.11 -16.40
CA PRO A 26 1.26 5.14 -16.22
C PRO A 26 -0.20 4.64 -16.21
N ASP A 27 -0.50 3.47 -15.63
CA ASP A 27 -1.86 2.95 -15.59
C ASP A 27 -2.83 4.00 -14.97
N PRO A 28 -3.93 4.38 -15.66
CA PRO A 28 -4.84 5.41 -15.19
C PRO A 28 -5.59 5.03 -13.90
N ARG A 29 -5.72 3.73 -13.58
CA ARG A 29 -6.35 3.26 -12.34
C ARG A 29 -5.61 3.74 -11.09
N LEU A 30 -4.29 3.96 -11.18
CA LEU A 30 -3.48 4.56 -10.11
C LEU A 30 -3.89 6.02 -9.77
N ARG A 31 -4.74 6.65 -10.58
CA ARG A 31 -5.24 8.02 -10.37
C ARG A 31 -6.62 8.07 -9.73
N THR A 32 -7.18 6.92 -9.39
CA THR A 32 -8.49 6.83 -8.76
C THR A 32 -8.38 7.10 -7.26
N VAL A 33 -9.16 8.05 -6.76
CA VAL A 33 -9.22 8.35 -5.32
C VAL A 33 -9.96 7.22 -4.59
N ALA A 34 -9.33 6.68 -3.56
CA ALA A 34 -9.87 5.60 -2.76
C ALA A 34 -10.97 6.08 -1.81
N LYS A 35 -12.00 5.24 -1.62
CA LYS A 35 -13.14 5.50 -0.73
C LYS A 35 -12.89 4.94 0.66
N SER A 36 -13.50 5.55 1.67
CA SER A 36 -13.43 5.04 3.03
C SER A 36 -14.04 3.65 3.16
N VAL A 37 -13.38 2.79 3.93
CA VAL A 37 -13.90 1.50 4.37
C VAL A 37 -15.02 1.74 5.37
N VAL A 38 -16.19 1.16 5.12
CA VAL A 38 -17.37 1.34 5.99
C VAL A 38 -17.30 0.44 7.22
N SER A 39 -16.81 -0.80 7.05
CA SER A 39 -16.68 -1.78 8.13
C SER A 39 -15.47 -2.69 7.89
N VAL A 40 -14.78 -3.03 8.97
CA VAL A 40 -13.64 -3.97 8.93
C VAL A 40 -14.20 -5.38 9.14
N ASP A 41 -14.60 -6.01 8.06
CA ASP A 41 -15.10 -7.38 7.98
C ASP A 41 -14.02 -8.39 7.58
N ASP A 42 -14.38 -9.66 7.41
CA ASP A 42 -13.43 -10.70 7.01
C ASP A 42 -12.90 -10.50 5.59
N ARG A 43 -13.69 -9.89 4.68
CA ARG A 43 -13.21 -9.50 3.35
C ARG A 43 -12.03 -8.52 3.44
N VAL A 44 -12.16 -7.50 4.28
CA VAL A 44 -11.09 -6.51 4.51
C VAL A 44 -9.87 -7.17 5.15
N ARG A 45 -10.06 -8.07 6.14
CA ARG A 45 -8.96 -8.79 6.79
C ARG A 45 -8.22 -9.71 5.83
N ASN A 46 -8.93 -10.40 4.94
CA ASN A 46 -8.35 -11.26 3.92
C ASN A 46 -7.57 -10.42 2.90
N LEU A 47 -8.12 -9.31 2.44
CA LEU A 47 -7.43 -8.37 1.56
C LEU A 47 -6.11 -7.85 2.18
N ILE A 48 -6.12 -7.50 3.48
CA ILE A 48 -4.92 -7.08 4.20
C ILE A 48 -3.84 -8.18 4.20
N ASN A 49 -4.23 -9.45 4.38
CA ASN A 49 -3.29 -10.57 4.31
C ASN A 49 -2.67 -10.68 2.90
N ASP A 50 -3.50 -10.63 1.85
CA ASP A 50 -3.04 -10.69 0.47
C ASP A 50 -2.14 -9.47 0.11
N MET A 51 -2.45 -8.30 0.68
CA MET A 51 -1.61 -7.10 0.52
C MET A 51 -0.22 -7.27 1.16
N PHE A 52 -0.12 -7.84 2.37
CA PHE A 52 1.17 -8.11 2.99
C PHE A 52 1.99 -9.12 2.18
N GLU A 53 1.38 -10.23 1.74
CA GLU A 53 2.08 -11.21 0.90
C GLU A 53 2.58 -10.57 -0.40
N THR A 54 1.74 -9.78 -1.07
CA THR A 54 2.09 -9.07 -2.28
C THR A 54 3.24 -8.09 -2.05
N MET A 55 3.17 -7.31 -0.97
CA MET A 55 4.20 -6.35 -0.59
C MET A 55 5.55 -7.04 -0.32
N TYR A 56 5.53 -8.15 0.42
CA TYR A 56 6.75 -8.88 0.77
C TYR A 56 7.36 -9.64 -0.42
N ASP A 57 6.53 -10.13 -1.35
CA ASP A 57 6.99 -10.76 -2.59
C ASP A 57 7.67 -9.74 -3.52
N ALA A 58 7.14 -8.52 -3.58
CA ALA A 58 7.67 -7.42 -4.39
C ALA A 58 8.80 -6.61 -3.71
N PRO A 59 9.52 -7.15 -2.73
CA PRO A 59 10.37 -6.58 -1.68
C PRO A 59 10.09 -5.10 -1.35
N GLY A 60 8.81 -4.79 -1.08
CA GLY A 60 8.36 -3.46 -0.66
C GLY A 60 8.31 -3.31 0.87
N VAL A 61 8.21 -2.07 1.33
CA VAL A 61 8.02 -1.70 2.75
C VAL A 61 6.66 -1.06 3.00
N GLY A 62 5.90 -0.75 1.94
CA GLY A 62 4.54 -0.22 1.96
C GLY A 62 3.77 -0.65 0.72
N LEU A 63 2.44 -0.73 0.85
CA LEU A 63 1.52 -0.99 -0.25
C LEU A 63 0.14 -0.40 0.08
N ALA A 64 -0.38 0.43 -0.81
CA ALA A 64 -1.75 0.92 -0.76
C ALA A 64 -2.67 0.03 -1.61
N ALA A 65 -3.91 -0.16 -1.17
CA ALA A 65 -4.89 -0.99 -1.89
C ALA A 65 -5.17 -0.48 -3.31
N SER A 66 -5.06 0.82 -3.58
CA SER A 66 -5.21 1.39 -4.92
C SER A 66 -4.17 0.86 -5.92
N GLN A 67 -2.98 0.46 -5.47
CA GLN A 67 -1.92 -0.12 -6.30
C GLN A 67 -2.27 -1.53 -6.80
N ILE A 68 -3.17 -2.23 -6.12
CA ILE A 68 -3.69 -3.54 -6.53
C ILE A 68 -5.13 -3.45 -7.06
N ASN A 69 -5.50 -2.27 -7.60
CA ASN A 69 -6.82 -1.99 -8.18
C ASN A 69 -8.00 -2.11 -7.20
N VAL A 70 -7.77 -2.00 -5.90
CA VAL A 70 -8.81 -1.91 -4.87
C VAL A 70 -8.87 -0.48 -4.34
N HIS A 71 -9.91 0.27 -4.71
CA HIS A 71 -10.01 1.69 -4.40
C HIS A 71 -10.70 1.94 -3.04
N GLU A 72 -10.15 1.31 -1.99
CA GLU A 72 -10.52 1.49 -0.59
C GLU A 72 -9.33 2.04 0.20
N ARG A 73 -9.58 2.86 1.22
CA ARG A 73 -8.51 3.49 2.03
C ARG A 73 -7.89 2.49 2.99
N ILE A 74 -7.04 1.62 2.46
CA ILE A 74 -6.29 0.60 3.20
C ILE A 74 -4.83 0.69 2.77
N VAL A 75 -3.94 0.68 3.76
CA VAL A 75 -2.48 0.67 3.59
C VAL A 75 -1.88 -0.38 4.52
N VAL A 76 -0.89 -1.11 4.03
CA VAL A 76 -0.04 -1.99 4.81
C VAL A 76 1.40 -1.49 4.74
N ILE A 77 2.12 -1.51 5.87
CA ILE A 77 3.50 -1.04 5.99
C ILE A 77 4.27 -1.96 6.93
N ASP A 78 5.50 -2.27 6.55
CA ASP A 78 6.49 -2.88 7.44
C ASP A 78 7.88 -2.38 7.06
N VAL A 79 8.40 -1.43 7.84
CA VAL A 79 9.74 -0.84 7.63
C VAL A 79 10.84 -1.55 8.41
N SER A 80 10.51 -2.65 9.13
CA SER A 80 11.50 -3.45 9.85
C SER A 80 12.29 -4.33 8.90
N GLU A 81 13.59 -4.48 9.15
CA GLU A 81 14.48 -5.31 8.31
C GLU A 81 14.10 -6.79 8.32
N ASP A 82 13.58 -7.28 9.45
CA ASP A 82 13.22 -8.69 9.70
C ASP A 82 11.74 -8.99 9.44
N LYS A 83 10.98 -8.03 8.90
CA LYS A 83 9.54 -8.14 8.63
C LYS A 83 8.71 -8.51 9.87
N SER A 84 9.10 -7.99 11.03
CA SER A 84 8.51 -8.32 12.32
C SER A 84 7.53 -7.28 12.87
N GLN A 85 7.36 -6.15 12.18
CA GLN A 85 6.54 -5.03 12.65
C GLN A 85 5.48 -4.59 11.60
N PRO A 86 4.62 -5.53 11.15
CA PRO A 86 3.57 -5.19 10.16
C PRO A 86 2.54 -4.25 10.79
N LEU A 87 2.26 -3.15 10.10
CA LEU A 87 1.28 -2.13 10.48
C LEU A 87 0.18 -2.05 9.43
N VAL A 88 -1.05 -1.86 9.89
CA VAL A 88 -2.24 -1.69 9.05
C VAL A 88 -2.86 -0.33 9.36
N PHE A 89 -3.16 0.43 8.31
CA PHE A 89 -3.84 1.71 8.40
C PHE A 89 -5.10 1.68 7.53
N ILE A 90 -6.26 1.63 8.17
CA ILE A 90 -7.56 1.70 7.50
C ILE A 90 -8.14 3.08 7.75
N ASN A 91 -8.60 3.74 6.68
CA ASN A 91 -9.07 5.13 6.69
C ASN A 91 -8.07 6.09 7.34
N PRO A 92 -6.78 6.05 6.95
CA PRO A 92 -5.78 6.91 7.56
C PRO A 92 -6.03 8.39 7.29
N GLU A 93 -5.82 9.20 8.33
CA GLU A 93 -5.80 10.65 8.28
C GLU A 93 -4.47 11.16 8.83
N VAL A 94 -3.86 12.13 8.14
CA VAL A 94 -2.58 12.73 8.55
C VAL A 94 -2.80 14.19 8.92
N THR A 95 -2.25 14.58 10.07
CA THR A 95 -2.10 15.97 10.49
C THR A 95 -0.61 16.32 10.50
N VAL A 96 -0.22 17.31 9.72
CA VAL A 96 1.14 17.87 9.72
C VAL A 96 1.27 18.80 10.91
N LEU A 97 2.35 18.65 11.68
CA LEU A 97 2.57 19.41 12.92
C LEU A 97 3.36 20.70 12.72
N ASP A 98 4.22 20.73 11.69
CA ASP A 98 5.03 21.89 11.34
C ASP A 98 5.32 21.90 9.83
N GLU A 99 5.98 22.98 9.37
CA GLU A 99 6.32 23.17 7.95
C GLU A 99 7.73 22.65 7.59
N ASP A 100 8.42 21.96 8.51
CA ASP A 100 9.75 21.44 8.28
C ASP A 100 9.71 20.29 7.27
N LEU A 101 10.35 20.50 6.13
CA LEU A 101 10.41 19.54 5.04
C LEU A 101 11.78 18.89 4.95
N HIS A 102 11.79 17.56 4.98
CA HIS A 102 12.98 16.76 4.80
C HIS A 102 12.99 16.06 3.43
N LYS A 103 14.20 15.87 2.90
CA LYS A 103 14.42 15.21 1.62
C LYS A 103 14.64 13.72 1.83
N TYR A 104 13.86 12.92 1.10
CA TYR A 104 13.98 11.46 1.08
C TYR A 104 14.02 10.96 -0.35
N ASP A 105 14.86 9.95 -0.61
CA ASP A 105 14.84 9.25 -1.89
C ASP A 105 13.75 8.18 -1.85
N GLU A 106 12.66 8.43 -2.59
CA GLU A 106 11.51 7.56 -2.65
C GLU A 106 11.56 6.66 -3.88
N GLY A 107 11.28 5.36 -3.67
CA GLY A 107 10.92 4.39 -4.68
C GLY A 107 9.46 4.00 -4.54
N CYS A 108 8.91 3.26 -5.50
CA CYS A 108 7.53 2.81 -5.48
C CYS A 108 7.39 1.49 -6.24
N LEU A 109 6.63 0.54 -5.69
CA LEU A 109 6.32 -0.73 -6.36
C LEU A 109 5.58 -0.52 -7.68
N SER A 110 4.77 0.55 -7.77
CA SER A 110 4.10 0.96 -9.03
C SER A 110 4.99 1.70 -10.02
N ILE A 111 6.27 1.98 -9.67
CA ILE A 111 7.23 2.68 -10.52
C ILE A 111 8.60 1.98 -10.41
N PRO A 112 8.65 0.70 -10.80
CA PRO A 112 9.81 -0.16 -10.50
C PRO A 112 11.11 0.34 -11.13
N GLY A 113 12.19 0.32 -10.33
CA GLY A 113 13.54 0.68 -10.77
C GLY A 113 13.82 2.18 -10.87
N PHE A 114 12.93 3.03 -10.33
CA PHE A 114 13.15 4.48 -10.27
C PHE A 114 13.07 4.98 -8.83
N TYR A 115 14.04 5.84 -8.49
CA TYR A 115 14.12 6.53 -7.22
C TYR A 115 14.34 8.01 -7.49
N GLU A 116 13.65 8.87 -6.75
CA GLU A 116 13.79 10.33 -6.87
C GLU A 116 13.63 10.99 -5.51
N THR A 117 14.35 12.09 -5.31
CA THR A 117 14.25 12.84 -4.06
C THR A 117 12.96 13.63 -4.00
N VAL A 118 12.16 13.38 -2.96
CA VAL A 118 10.91 14.08 -2.63
C VAL A 118 11.06 14.77 -1.28
N GLN A 119 10.36 15.90 -1.10
CA GLN A 119 10.28 16.59 0.18
C GLN A 119 8.98 16.23 0.90
N ARG A 120 9.10 15.81 2.16
CA ARG A 120 7.96 15.47 3.03
C ARG A 120 8.05 16.20 4.36
N PRO A 121 6.91 16.58 4.97
CA PRO A 121 6.88 16.93 6.38
C PRO A 121 7.48 15.82 7.23
N GLU A 122 8.33 16.18 8.18
CA GLU A 122 8.96 15.21 9.08
C GLU A 122 8.04 14.86 10.25
N HIS A 123 7.37 15.88 10.81
CA HIS A 123 6.57 15.72 12.00
C HIS A 123 5.08 15.64 11.67
N ILE A 124 4.53 14.44 11.79
CA ILE A 124 3.12 14.16 11.51
C ILE A 124 2.45 13.39 12.65
N ILE A 125 1.14 13.53 12.74
CA ILE A 125 0.28 12.64 13.52
C ILE A 125 -0.58 11.86 12.52
N VAL A 126 -0.71 10.55 12.74
CA VAL A 126 -1.56 9.68 11.92
C VAL A 126 -2.62 9.07 12.82
N THR A 127 -3.88 9.21 12.43
CA THR A 127 -5.01 8.51 13.04
C THR A 127 -5.61 7.56 12.02
N ALA A 128 -5.84 6.30 12.42
CA ALA A 128 -6.39 5.26 11.54
C ALA A 128 -7.15 4.21 12.35
N LEU A 129 -7.78 3.27 11.65
CA LEU A 129 -8.23 2.02 12.25
C LEU A 129 -7.20 0.92 11.99
N ASP A 130 -7.02 0.02 12.96
CA ASP A 130 -6.23 -1.20 12.83
C ASP A 130 -7.02 -2.31 12.11
N ARG A 131 -6.41 -3.51 11.97
CA ARG A 131 -7.07 -4.66 11.32
C ARG A 131 -8.30 -5.19 12.08
N ASP A 132 -8.47 -4.81 13.34
CA ASP A 132 -9.63 -5.16 14.16
C ASP A 132 -10.72 -4.07 14.13
N GLY A 133 -10.48 -2.96 13.41
CA GLY A 133 -11.38 -1.82 13.33
C GLY A 133 -11.31 -0.90 14.54
N LYS A 134 -10.26 -1.02 15.38
CA LYS A 134 -10.04 -0.13 16.53
C LYS A 134 -9.26 1.10 16.10
N SER A 135 -9.71 2.26 16.53
CA SER A 135 -9.00 3.52 16.28
C SER A 135 -7.72 3.60 17.10
N PHE A 136 -6.66 4.07 16.45
CA PHE A 136 -5.38 4.38 17.08
C PHE A 136 -4.80 5.67 16.51
N THR A 137 -3.85 6.26 17.24
CA THR A 137 -3.13 7.45 16.83
C THR A 137 -1.65 7.27 17.14
N ILE A 138 -0.79 7.57 16.18
CA ILE A 138 0.68 7.50 16.33
C ILE A 138 1.35 8.79 15.86
N ARG A 139 2.57 8.99 16.34
CA ARG A 139 3.52 10.00 15.84
C ARG A 139 4.70 9.25 15.23
N PRO A 140 4.64 8.88 13.95
CA PRO A 140 5.74 8.19 13.29
C PRO A 140 6.90 9.16 13.04
N ASP A 141 8.11 8.61 12.94
CA ASP A 141 9.32 9.33 12.55
C ASP A 141 10.05 8.61 11.42
N GLY A 142 11.10 9.24 10.89
CA GLY A 142 12.00 8.65 9.91
C GLY A 142 11.29 8.02 8.71
N LEU A 143 11.74 6.81 8.35
CA LEU A 143 11.20 6.08 7.19
C LEU A 143 9.71 5.77 7.31
N LEU A 144 9.21 5.48 8.51
CA LEU A 144 7.78 5.19 8.70
C LEU A 144 6.90 6.40 8.38
N ALA A 145 7.31 7.61 8.80
CA ALA A 145 6.58 8.84 8.50
C ALA A 145 6.54 9.13 6.99
N VAL A 146 7.64 8.89 6.29
CA VAL A 146 7.73 9.04 4.82
C VAL A 146 6.85 8.01 4.12
N CYS A 147 6.96 6.73 4.50
CA CYS A 147 6.20 5.64 3.90
C CYS A 147 4.68 5.85 4.05
N ILE A 148 4.21 6.22 5.23
CA ILE A 148 2.77 6.52 5.44
C ILE A 148 2.30 7.61 4.47
N GLN A 149 3.03 8.72 4.33
CA GLN A 149 2.66 9.81 3.44
C GLN A 149 2.68 9.38 1.96
N HIS A 150 3.66 8.54 1.59
CA HIS A 150 3.75 7.96 0.25
C HIS A 150 2.50 7.10 -0.07
N GLU A 151 2.11 6.22 0.86
CA GLU A 151 0.96 5.35 0.66
C GLU A 151 -0.38 6.13 0.69
N LEU A 152 -0.47 7.20 1.48
CA LEU A 152 -1.65 8.08 1.43
C LEU A 152 -1.80 8.79 0.10
N ASP A 153 -0.69 9.22 -0.52
CA ASP A 153 -0.73 9.79 -1.86
C ASP A 153 -1.37 8.81 -2.85
N HIS A 154 -1.03 7.51 -2.78
CA HIS A 154 -1.68 6.49 -3.61
C HIS A 154 -3.19 6.42 -3.39
N LEU A 155 -3.65 6.52 -2.14
CA LEU A 155 -5.08 6.55 -1.83
C LEU A 155 -5.78 7.81 -2.38
N ASP A 156 -5.04 8.89 -2.55
CA ASP A 156 -5.53 10.17 -3.11
C ASP A 156 -5.28 10.27 -4.63
N GLY A 157 -4.84 9.19 -5.29
CA GLY A 157 -4.57 9.14 -6.72
C GLY A 157 -3.33 9.91 -7.14
N LYS A 158 -2.40 10.16 -6.21
CA LYS A 158 -1.11 10.81 -6.44
C LYS A 158 0.03 9.78 -6.45
N LEU A 159 1.15 10.14 -7.06
CA LEU A 159 2.36 9.34 -7.12
C LEU A 159 3.57 10.24 -6.82
N PHE A 160 4.69 9.67 -6.34
CA PHE A 160 5.88 10.47 -6.06
C PHE A 160 6.40 11.23 -7.30
N VAL A 161 6.12 10.72 -8.51
CA VAL A 161 6.46 11.41 -9.78
C VAL A 161 5.71 12.73 -9.99
N ASP A 162 4.70 13.02 -9.20
CA ASP A 162 3.97 14.30 -9.27
C ASP A 162 4.73 15.43 -8.53
N TYR A 163 5.65 15.06 -7.65
CA TYR A 163 6.50 15.98 -6.86
C TYR A 163 7.84 16.30 -7.54
N ILE A 164 8.16 15.65 -8.65
CA ILE A 164 9.41 15.89 -9.40
C ILE A 164 9.16 16.72 -10.66
N SER A 165 10.27 17.18 -11.30
CA SER A 165 10.14 18.02 -12.51
C SER A 165 9.40 17.31 -13.65
N PRO A 166 8.66 18.05 -14.49
CA PRO A 166 7.94 17.47 -15.64
C PRO A 166 8.86 16.69 -16.59
N LEU A 167 10.12 17.11 -16.73
CA LEU A 167 11.11 16.42 -17.56
C LEU A 167 11.45 15.04 -17.00
N LYS A 168 11.73 14.94 -15.70
CA LYS A 168 12.00 13.66 -15.02
C LYS A 168 10.80 12.73 -15.10
N ARG A 169 9.60 13.21 -14.78
CA ARG A 169 8.35 12.45 -14.88
C ARG A 169 8.12 11.90 -16.29
N THR A 170 8.30 12.73 -17.33
CA THR A 170 8.16 12.30 -18.73
C THR A 170 9.17 11.22 -19.11
N ARG A 171 10.42 11.33 -18.62
CA ARG A 171 11.47 10.34 -18.87
C ARG A 171 11.13 8.98 -18.23
N ILE A 172 10.67 8.98 -16.98
CA ILE A 172 10.24 7.77 -16.27
C ILE A 172 9.09 7.11 -17.04
N ARG A 173 8.04 7.89 -17.37
CA ARG A 173 6.89 7.41 -18.12
C ARG A 173 7.29 6.71 -19.42
N LYS A 174 8.12 7.36 -20.27
CA LYS A 174 8.54 6.77 -21.54
C LYS A 174 9.32 5.46 -21.36
N LYS A 175 10.13 5.35 -20.32
CA LYS A 175 10.90 4.13 -20.04
C LYS A 175 9.99 2.97 -19.63
N LEU A 176 9.00 3.21 -18.74
CA LEU A 176 8.04 2.20 -18.33
C LEU A 176 7.13 1.79 -19.48
N GLU A 177 6.59 2.74 -20.27
CA GLU A 177 5.80 2.43 -21.46
C GLU A 177 6.57 1.58 -22.49
N LYS A 178 7.90 1.78 -22.59
CA LYS A 178 8.75 0.95 -23.46
C LYS A 178 8.90 -0.46 -22.87
N LYS A 179 9.20 -0.57 -21.57
CA LYS A 179 9.31 -1.86 -20.86
C LYS A 179 8.04 -2.69 -21.04
N HIS A 180 6.87 -2.12 -20.77
CA HIS A 180 5.58 -2.81 -20.91
C HIS A 180 5.31 -3.29 -22.35
N LYS A 181 5.73 -2.52 -23.37
CA LYS A 181 5.61 -2.94 -24.78
C LYS A 181 6.54 -4.10 -25.15
N GLU A 182 7.69 -4.20 -24.48
CA GLU A 182 8.65 -5.28 -24.71
C GLU A 182 8.19 -6.57 -24.01
N GLU A 183 7.61 -6.48 -22.83
CA GLU A 183 7.06 -7.60 -22.05
C GLU A 183 5.76 -8.19 -22.65
N ALA A 184 4.99 -7.36 -23.38
CA ALA A 184 3.76 -7.79 -24.06
C ALA A 184 3.99 -8.46 -25.44
N ARG A 185 5.25 -8.69 -25.87
CA ARG A 185 5.62 -9.31 -27.16
C ARG A 185 6.01 -10.76 -27.00
#